data_b1657354ad6a6977d4dbcf1ff3f64cd8
#
_entry.id   b1657354ad6a6977d4dbcf1ff3f64cd8
#
_cell.length_a   1.000
_cell.length_b   1.000
_cell.length_c   1.000
_cell.angle_alpha   90.00
_cell.angle_beta   90.00
_cell.angle_gamma   90.00
#
_symmetry.space_group_name_H-M   'P 1'
#
loop_
_entity.id
_entity.type
_entity.pdbx_description
1 polymer ?
#
loop_
_entity_poly.entity_id
_entity_poly.type
_entity_poly.pdbx_seq_one_letter_code
_entity_poly.pdbx_strand_id
1 'polypeptide(L)'
;MFKIYNSNRKYIDNFLNINKKTAFCIIFSLFFNLFAMSVTREEVYNYIDKYKNAALIEQHNNGIPASITLAQGLLESAAGTSRLAREGNNHFGVKCHRSYKGDSTHIGTTCYRKYRTVHDSYLDHSRFLKGKRYQELFALSITDYAGWAHGLKRCGYATDPLYAEKLINMIETYGLDKLVTDKPSIVDKPHEENKSEHWKHPVLRHPVKRRHGINFIMAVLGDTYQDIAGEFDLKLSKLLDYNDLKNANQQPEVGDIIYVNKKHNEAQGEHDQYRVKDDAETLWHISQMFGIRLKDLAKINNLKPDAPLHKGDVIKLKR
;
A
#
# COMPACT_ATOMS: atom_id res chain seq x y z
N MET A 1 -27.41 -9.86 33.10
CA MET A 1 -26.23 -9.94 32.24
C MET A 1 -26.57 -10.55 30.88
N PHE A 2 -27.70 -10.19 30.24
CA PHE A 2 -28.17 -10.79 28.96
C PHE A 2 -28.84 -9.77 28.00
N LYS A 3 -28.47 -8.48 28.07
CA LYS A 3 -29.10 -7.43 27.23
C LYS A 3 -28.13 -6.70 26.27
N ILE A 4 -26.86 -7.07 26.23
CA ILE A 4 -25.84 -6.39 25.35
C ILE A 4 -25.56 -7.20 24.06
N TYR A 5 -26.04 -8.45 23.98
CA TYR A 5 -25.70 -9.33 22.83
C TYR A 5 -26.64 -9.20 21.61
N ASN A 6 -27.79 -8.51 21.74
CA ASN A 6 -28.77 -8.43 20.65
C ASN A 6 -28.71 -7.12 19.81
N SER A 7 -27.86 -6.17 20.17
CA SER A 7 -27.71 -4.92 19.41
C SER A 7 -26.83 -5.08 18.15
N ASN A 8 -25.83 -5.98 18.22
CA ASN A 8 -24.88 -6.17 17.11
C ASN A 8 -25.42 -7.06 15.98
N ARG A 9 -26.45 -7.87 16.20
CA ARG A 9 -27.02 -8.73 15.16
C ARG A 9 -27.86 -7.96 14.14
N LYS A 10 -28.53 -6.89 14.54
CA LYS A 10 -29.31 -6.02 13.64
C LYS A 10 -28.41 -5.17 12.70
N TYR A 11 -27.19 -4.88 13.10
CA TYR A 11 -26.21 -4.18 12.25
C TYR A 11 -25.63 -5.07 11.17
N ILE A 12 -25.46 -6.37 11.44
CA ILE A 12 -24.88 -7.32 10.50
C ILE A 12 -25.91 -7.72 9.42
N ASP A 13 -27.18 -7.81 9.76
CA ASP A 13 -28.23 -8.22 8.81
C ASP A 13 -28.61 -7.13 7.79
N ASN A 14 -28.39 -5.84 8.10
CA ASN A 14 -28.55 -4.76 7.13
C ASN A 14 -27.37 -4.60 6.15
N PHE A 15 -26.22 -5.21 6.45
CA PHE A 15 -25.05 -5.21 5.55
C PHE A 15 -25.13 -6.28 4.45
N LEU A 16 -26.02 -7.27 4.59
CA LEU A 16 -26.12 -8.42 3.67
C LEU A 16 -27.06 -8.20 2.47
N ASN A 17 -27.66 -7.00 2.32
CA ASN A 17 -28.57 -6.69 1.21
C ASN A 17 -27.95 -5.80 0.13
N ILE A 18 -26.64 -5.78 0.00
CA ILE A 18 -25.92 -5.12 -1.08
C ILE A 18 -25.76 -6.09 -2.24
N ASN A 19 -26.24 -5.66 -3.39
CA ASN A 19 -26.29 -6.35 -4.69
C ASN A 19 -25.01 -7.16 -4.96
N LYS A 20 -25.14 -8.46 -5.25
CA LYS A 20 -24.05 -9.46 -5.40
C LYS A 20 -22.92 -9.13 -6.38
N LYS A 21 -22.99 -8.04 -7.11
CA LYS A 21 -21.95 -7.57 -8.03
C LYS A 21 -21.02 -6.49 -7.42
N THR A 22 -21.44 -5.78 -6.36
CA THR A 22 -20.65 -4.76 -5.66
C THR A 22 -19.99 -5.28 -4.37
N ALA A 23 -20.49 -6.36 -3.78
CA ALA A 23 -19.96 -6.95 -2.55
C ALA A 23 -18.55 -7.56 -2.69
N PHE A 24 -18.02 -7.72 -3.89
CA PHE A 24 -16.73 -8.37 -4.12
C PHE A 24 -15.51 -7.47 -3.90
N CYS A 25 -15.69 -6.14 -3.82
CA CYS A 25 -14.60 -5.17 -3.65
C CYS A 25 -14.43 -4.62 -2.23
N ILE A 26 -15.46 -4.72 -1.36
CA ILE A 26 -15.44 -4.05 -0.04
C ILE A 26 -14.85 -4.94 1.06
N ILE A 27 -14.79 -6.26 0.87
CA ILE A 27 -14.37 -7.21 1.92
C ILE A 27 -12.84 -7.23 2.13
N PHE A 28 -12.05 -6.70 1.21
CA PHE A 28 -10.59 -6.70 1.36
C PHE A 28 -10.06 -5.64 2.33
N SER A 29 -10.83 -4.57 2.58
CA SER A 29 -10.43 -3.46 3.48
C SER A 29 -10.78 -3.70 4.96
N LEU A 30 -11.76 -4.53 5.30
CA LEU A 30 -12.29 -4.66 6.65
C LEU A 30 -11.68 -5.81 7.50
N PHE A 31 -10.92 -6.73 6.92
CA PHE A 31 -10.29 -7.84 7.66
C PHE A 31 -8.82 -7.60 8.05
N PHE A 32 -8.25 -6.45 7.69
CA PHE A 32 -6.85 -6.12 8.05
C PHE A 32 -6.69 -5.57 9.47
N ASN A 33 -7.78 -5.33 10.23
CA ASN A 33 -7.76 -4.62 11.51
C ASN A 33 -7.81 -5.47 12.78
N LEU A 34 -7.39 -6.74 12.74
CA LEU A 34 -7.20 -7.53 13.96
C LEU A 34 -5.79 -8.13 13.98
N PHE A 35 -4.88 -7.47 14.70
CA PHE A 35 -3.45 -7.77 14.78
C PHE A 35 -2.66 -7.40 13.50
N ALA A 36 -2.69 -6.15 13.11
CA ALA A 36 -1.61 -5.61 12.29
C ALA A 36 -0.34 -5.56 13.17
N MET A 37 0.45 -6.61 13.15
CA MET A 37 1.87 -6.46 13.50
C MET A 37 2.40 -5.43 12.50
N SER A 38 2.73 -4.23 13.01
CA SER A 38 3.33 -3.17 12.21
C SER A 38 4.61 -3.72 11.60
N VAL A 39 4.68 -3.78 10.27
CA VAL A 39 5.89 -4.17 9.57
C VAL A 39 6.95 -3.11 9.84
N THR A 40 8.11 -3.52 10.28
CA THR A 40 9.24 -2.64 10.54
C THR A 40 10.08 -2.41 9.28
N ARG A 41 10.84 -1.32 9.23
CA ARG A 41 11.81 -1.08 8.16
C ARG A 41 12.85 -2.19 8.06
N GLU A 42 13.27 -2.75 9.19
CA GLU A 42 14.18 -3.88 9.22
C GLU A 42 13.59 -5.11 8.54
N GLU A 43 12.31 -5.42 8.78
CA GLU A 43 11.63 -6.51 8.07
C GLU A 43 11.53 -6.27 6.56
N VAL A 44 11.32 -5.02 6.14
CA VAL A 44 11.33 -4.66 4.71
C VAL A 44 12.70 -4.89 4.09
N TYR A 45 13.77 -4.42 4.74
CA TYR A 45 15.14 -4.63 4.26
C TYR A 45 15.51 -6.11 4.22
N ASN A 46 15.17 -6.86 5.27
CA ASN A 46 15.38 -8.31 5.32
C ASN A 46 14.65 -9.04 4.17
N TYR A 47 13.43 -8.59 3.84
CA TYR A 47 12.69 -9.10 2.70
C TYR A 47 13.41 -8.81 1.37
N ILE A 48 13.84 -7.57 1.17
CA ILE A 48 14.57 -7.17 -0.05
C ILE A 48 15.84 -8.01 -0.19
N ASP A 49 16.67 -8.09 0.84
CA ASP A 49 17.92 -8.85 0.82
C ASP A 49 17.69 -10.31 0.49
N LYS A 50 16.68 -10.91 1.10
CA LYS A 50 16.35 -12.32 0.93
C LYS A 50 15.84 -12.66 -0.48
N TYR A 51 15.08 -11.76 -1.10
CA TYR A 51 14.35 -12.07 -2.33
C TYR A 51 14.79 -11.27 -3.56
N LYS A 52 15.75 -10.32 -3.42
CA LYS A 52 16.27 -9.56 -4.57
C LYS A 52 16.79 -10.45 -5.68
N ASN A 53 17.50 -11.55 -5.34
CA ASN A 53 18.02 -12.46 -6.33
C ASN A 53 16.90 -13.22 -7.08
N ALA A 54 15.84 -13.61 -6.39
CA ALA A 54 14.68 -14.22 -7.03
C ALA A 54 14.02 -13.25 -8.03
N ALA A 55 13.88 -11.97 -7.67
CA ALA A 55 13.34 -10.95 -8.56
C ALA A 55 14.27 -10.69 -9.77
N LEU A 56 15.59 -10.68 -9.58
CA LEU A 56 16.57 -10.55 -10.67
C LEU A 56 16.55 -11.74 -11.63
N ILE A 57 16.35 -12.96 -11.13
CA ILE A 57 16.17 -14.16 -11.96
C ILE A 57 14.91 -14.00 -12.83
N GLU A 58 13.80 -13.52 -12.25
CA GLU A 58 12.57 -13.30 -13.01
C GLU A 58 12.71 -12.16 -14.02
N GLN A 59 13.45 -11.09 -13.70
CA GLN A 59 13.79 -10.04 -14.66
C GLN A 59 14.58 -10.61 -15.85
N HIS A 60 15.62 -11.40 -15.58
CA HIS A 60 16.45 -11.99 -16.63
C HIS A 60 15.68 -12.98 -17.51
N ASN A 61 14.88 -13.85 -16.90
CA ASN A 61 14.20 -14.95 -17.60
C ASN A 61 12.88 -14.53 -18.24
N ASN A 62 12.20 -13.55 -17.65
CA ASN A 62 10.81 -13.21 -17.97
C ASN A 62 10.61 -11.75 -18.41
N GLY A 63 11.64 -10.89 -18.31
CA GLY A 63 11.58 -9.50 -18.75
C GLY A 63 10.70 -8.60 -17.87
N ILE A 64 10.45 -8.99 -16.60
CA ILE A 64 9.68 -8.21 -15.65
C ILE A 64 10.65 -7.47 -14.74
N PRO A 65 10.58 -6.13 -14.58
CA PRO A 65 11.53 -5.40 -13.74
C PRO A 65 11.62 -5.96 -12.32
N ALA A 66 12.84 -6.23 -11.83
CA ALA A 66 13.04 -6.72 -10.46
C ALA A 66 12.49 -5.74 -9.42
N SER A 67 12.57 -4.44 -9.68
CA SER A 67 12.00 -3.38 -8.84
C SER A 67 10.47 -3.54 -8.69
N ILE A 68 9.77 -3.81 -9.79
CA ILE A 68 8.32 -4.05 -9.79
C ILE A 68 7.99 -5.34 -9.02
N THR A 69 8.70 -6.44 -9.32
CA THR A 69 8.45 -7.73 -8.66
C THR A 69 8.66 -7.64 -7.16
N LEU A 70 9.73 -6.97 -6.70
CA LEU A 70 9.98 -6.76 -5.27
C LEU A 70 8.96 -5.85 -4.61
N ALA A 71 8.62 -4.71 -5.23
CA ALA A 71 7.62 -3.79 -4.68
C ALA A 71 6.25 -4.47 -4.54
N GLN A 72 5.84 -5.27 -5.53
CA GLN A 72 4.61 -6.08 -5.43
C GLN A 72 4.73 -7.13 -4.31
N GLY A 73 5.84 -7.86 -4.25
CA GLY A 73 6.06 -8.84 -3.19
C GLY A 73 6.02 -8.23 -1.78
N LEU A 74 6.64 -7.07 -1.58
CA LEU A 74 6.57 -6.31 -0.33
C LEU A 74 5.13 -5.93 0.03
N LEU A 75 4.42 -5.31 -0.91
CA LEU A 75 3.07 -4.80 -0.70
C LEU A 75 2.06 -5.93 -0.44
N GLU A 76 2.05 -6.95 -1.31
CA GLU A 76 1.05 -8.03 -1.28
C GLU A 76 1.27 -9.01 -0.12
N SER A 77 2.52 -9.15 0.36
CA SER A 77 2.87 -10.08 1.43
C SER A 77 3.10 -9.41 2.79
N ALA A 78 2.97 -8.07 2.88
CA ALA A 78 3.42 -7.31 4.06
C ALA A 78 4.87 -7.69 4.42
N ALA A 79 5.81 -7.53 3.50
CA ALA A 79 7.21 -7.96 3.62
C ALA A 79 7.37 -9.43 4.07
N GLY A 80 6.52 -10.32 3.58
CA GLY A 80 6.56 -11.75 3.90
C GLY A 80 5.94 -12.13 5.25
N THR A 81 5.41 -11.17 6.01
CA THR A 81 4.81 -11.42 7.33
C THR A 81 3.36 -11.84 7.27
N SER A 82 2.69 -11.68 6.12
CA SER A 82 1.28 -12.09 5.95
C SER A 82 1.10 -13.60 6.13
N ARG A 83 -0.10 -14.02 6.54
CA ARG A 83 -0.43 -15.45 6.70
C ARG A 83 -0.21 -16.24 5.41
N LEU A 84 -0.59 -15.69 4.25
CA LEU A 84 -0.40 -16.35 2.95
C LEU A 84 1.07 -16.56 2.63
N ALA A 85 1.93 -15.58 2.92
CA ALA A 85 3.37 -15.70 2.71
C ALA A 85 3.98 -16.75 3.64
N ARG A 86 3.66 -16.72 4.95
CA ARG A 86 4.25 -17.62 5.95
C ARG A 86 3.80 -19.08 5.82
N GLU A 87 2.50 -19.31 5.61
CA GLU A 87 1.92 -20.66 5.61
C GLU A 87 1.84 -21.29 4.21
N GLY A 88 1.87 -20.47 3.17
CA GLY A 88 1.66 -20.89 1.78
C GLY A 88 2.74 -20.49 0.81
N ASN A 89 3.83 -19.81 1.25
CA ASN A 89 4.86 -19.23 0.37
C ASN A 89 4.25 -18.35 -0.74
N ASN A 90 3.01 -17.84 -0.55
CA ASN A 90 2.28 -17.07 -1.55
C ASN A 90 2.49 -15.57 -1.30
N HIS A 91 3.51 -15.02 -1.93
CA HIS A 91 3.94 -13.63 -1.73
C HIS A 91 3.17 -12.60 -2.57
N PHE A 92 2.34 -13.06 -3.51
CA PHE A 92 1.59 -12.18 -4.42
C PHE A 92 0.07 -12.33 -4.31
N GLY A 93 -0.41 -13.06 -3.30
CA GLY A 93 -1.84 -13.25 -3.10
C GLY A 93 -2.53 -13.97 -4.27
N VAL A 94 -1.83 -14.85 -4.99
CA VAL A 94 -2.37 -15.52 -6.18
C VAL A 94 -3.50 -16.46 -5.77
N LYS A 95 -4.70 -16.21 -6.34
CA LYS A 95 -5.91 -17.00 -6.07
C LYS A 95 -5.94 -18.27 -6.96
N CYS A 96 -6.64 -19.29 -6.49
CA CYS A 96 -6.96 -20.45 -7.32
C CYS A 96 -7.92 -20.03 -8.43
N HIS A 97 -7.69 -20.49 -9.65
CA HIS A 97 -8.71 -20.47 -10.69
C HIS A 97 -9.55 -21.78 -10.65
N ARG A 98 -10.65 -21.79 -11.36
CA ARG A 98 -11.65 -22.90 -11.29
C ARG A 98 -11.06 -24.29 -11.61
N SER A 99 -10.03 -24.35 -12.43
CA SER A 99 -9.34 -25.59 -12.83
C SER A 99 -8.02 -25.83 -12.09
N TYR A 100 -7.72 -25.06 -11.02
CA TYR A 100 -6.48 -25.25 -10.26
C TYR A 100 -6.55 -26.57 -9.46
N LYS A 101 -5.54 -27.41 -9.62
CA LYS A 101 -5.41 -28.72 -8.97
C LYS A 101 -4.21 -28.83 -8.02
N GLY A 102 -3.47 -27.74 -7.83
CA GLY A 102 -2.32 -27.70 -6.91
C GLY A 102 -2.72 -27.50 -5.47
N ASP A 103 -1.71 -27.48 -4.59
CA ASP A 103 -1.92 -27.19 -3.17
C ASP A 103 -2.50 -25.81 -2.95
N SER A 104 -3.44 -25.70 -2.02
CA SER A 104 -4.17 -24.49 -1.75
C SER A 104 -4.46 -24.27 -0.27
N THR A 105 -4.76 -23.03 0.08
CA THR A 105 -5.27 -22.65 1.40
C THR A 105 -6.45 -21.69 1.23
N HIS A 106 -7.22 -21.49 2.29
CA HIS A 106 -8.38 -20.59 2.25
C HIS A 106 -8.26 -19.50 3.30
N ILE A 107 -8.65 -18.29 2.90
CA ILE A 107 -8.93 -17.18 3.82
C ILE A 107 -10.39 -16.78 3.60
N GLY A 108 -11.22 -17.04 4.60
CA GLY A 108 -12.68 -16.99 4.45
C GLY A 108 -13.13 -17.95 3.34
N THR A 109 -13.86 -17.44 2.35
CA THR A 109 -14.36 -18.24 1.21
C THR A 109 -13.40 -18.22 0.01
N THR A 110 -12.28 -17.47 0.08
CA THR A 110 -11.37 -17.32 -1.05
C THR A 110 -10.26 -18.36 -1.01
N CYS A 111 -10.10 -19.10 -2.12
CA CYS A 111 -9.01 -20.04 -2.32
C CYS A 111 -7.76 -19.34 -2.82
N TYR A 112 -6.61 -19.61 -2.19
CA TYR A 112 -5.29 -19.14 -2.58
C TYR A 112 -4.36 -20.32 -2.85
N ARG A 113 -3.47 -20.18 -3.83
CA ARG A 113 -2.45 -21.19 -4.14
C ARG A 113 -1.44 -21.29 -3.01
N LYS A 114 -0.95 -22.51 -2.74
CA LYS A 114 0.21 -22.78 -1.91
C LYS A 114 1.37 -23.19 -2.80
N TYR A 115 2.55 -22.75 -2.45
CA TYR A 115 3.78 -23.09 -3.18
C TYR A 115 4.72 -23.84 -2.27
N ARG A 116 5.53 -24.74 -2.86
CA ARG A 116 6.55 -25.48 -2.14
C ARG A 116 7.67 -24.54 -1.66
N THR A 117 8.03 -23.56 -2.47
CA THR A 117 9.04 -22.54 -2.16
C THR A 117 8.52 -21.14 -2.50
N VAL A 118 9.16 -20.12 -1.94
CA VAL A 118 8.87 -18.72 -2.32
C VAL A 118 9.25 -18.48 -3.78
N HIS A 119 10.33 -19.12 -4.28
CA HIS A 119 10.71 -19.02 -5.69
C HIS A 119 9.60 -19.50 -6.64
N ASP A 120 8.88 -20.56 -6.29
CA ASP A 120 7.74 -21.03 -7.09
C ASP A 120 6.63 -19.97 -7.16
N SER A 121 6.44 -19.18 -6.09
CA SER A 121 5.50 -18.05 -6.06
C SER A 121 5.94 -16.92 -7.00
N TYR A 122 7.23 -16.59 -7.02
CA TYR A 122 7.81 -15.58 -7.92
C TYR A 122 7.66 -16.01 -9.39
N LEU A 123 7.98 -17.26 -9.68
CA LEU A 123 7.83 -17.83 -11.03
C LEU A 123 6.37 -17.85 -11.49
N ASP A 124 5.43 -18.22 -10.61
CA ASP A 124 4.01 -18.23 -10.96
C ASP A 124 3.46 -16.82 -11.15
N HIS A 125 3.93 -15.84 -10.37
CA HIS A 125 3.62 -14.42 -10.57
C HIS A 125 4.12 -13.94 -11.94
N SER A 126 5.34 -14.31 -12.34
CA SER A 126 5.86 -13.96 -13.67
C SER A 126 5.02 -14.58 -14.79
N ARG A 127 4.62 -15.85 -14.64
CA ARG A 127 3.71 -16.52 -15.59
C ARG A 127 2.36 -15.80 -15.67
N PHE A 128 1.83 -15.35 -14.53
CA PHE A 128 0.58 -14.59 -14.47
C PHE A 128 0.69 -13.27 -15.25
N LEU A 129 1.79 -12.51 -15.09
CA LEU A 129 2.03 -11.27 -15.81
C LEU A 129 2.31 -11.48 -17.30
N LYS A 130 2.77 -12.67 -17.72
CA LYS A 130 2.88 -13.02 -19.15
C LYS A 130 1.53 -13.31 -19.82
N GLY A 131 0.44 -13.32 -19.08
CA GLY A 131 -0.90 -13.46 -19.61
C GLY A 131 -1.28 -12.33 -20.58
N LYS A 132 -2.16 -12.64 -21.56
CA LYS A 132 -2.58 -11.72 -22.64
C LYS A 132 -2.97 -10.31 -22.13
N ARG A 133 -3.52 -10.23 -20.93
CA ARG A 133 -3.97 -8.99 -20.28
C ARG A 133 -2.85 -7.97 -20.08
N TYR A 134 -1.63 -8.44 -19.86
CA TYR A 134 -0.47 -7.63 -19.47
C TYR A 134 0.56 -7.51 -20.59
N GLN A 135 0.28 -8.00 -21.80
CA GLN A 135 1.25 -8.04 -22.89
C GLN A 135 1.79 -6.66 -23.29
N GLU A 136 0.96 -5.61 -23.19
CA GLU A 136 1.39 -4.24 -23.49
C GLU A 136 2.56 -3.76 -22.63
N LEU A 137 2.71 -4.32 -21.41
CA LEU A 137 3.77 -3.90 -20.47
C LEU A 137 5.16 -4.30 -20.98
N PHE A 138 5.27 -5.38 -21.75
CA PHE A 138 6.54 -5.88 -22.27
C PHE A 138 7.10 -5.05 -23.42
N ALA A 139 6.38 -4.02 -23.88
CA ALA A 139 6.90 -2.99 -24.78
C ALA A 139 7.67 -1.88 -24.02
N LEU A 140 7.52 -1.80 -22.68
CA LEU A 140 8.21 -0.85 -21.84
C LEU A 140 9.64 -1.31 -21.52
N SER A 141 10.54 -0.35 -21.31
CA SER A 141 11.87 -0.67 -20.77
C SER A 141 11.76 -1.30 -19.38
N ILE A 142 12.67 -2.21 -19.04
CA ILE A 142 12.82 -2.74 -17.67
C ILE A 142 13.24 -1.66 -16.66
N THR A 143 13.74 -0.51 -17.13
CA THR A 143 14.07 0.64 -16.29
C THR A 143 12.88 1.58 -16.07
N ASP A 144 11.81 1.43 -16.85
CA ASP A 144 10.60 2.25 -16.74
C ASP A 144 9.63 1.67 -15.71
N TYR A 145 10.06 1.62 -14.45
CA TYR A 145 9.21 1.10 -13.37
C TYR A 145 7.91 1.92 -13.20
N ALA A 146 7.93 3.22 -13.51
CA ALA A 146 6.73 4.05 -13.42
C ALA A 146 5.71 3.67 -14.51
N GLY A 147 6.14 3.50 -15.73
CA GLY A 147 5.33 3.00 -16.83
C GLY A 147 4.74 1.61 -16.53
N TRP A 148 5.55 0.71 -15.96
CA TRP A 148 5.11 -0.62 -15.52
C TRP A 148 4.04 -0.52 -14.41
N ALA A 149 4.24 0.30 -13.37
CA ALA A 149 3.31 0.45 -12.26
C ALA A 149 1.94 0.99 -12.74
N HIS A 150 1.95 2.05 -13.56
CA HIS A 150 0.73 2.59 -14.16
C HIS A 150 0.08 1.59 -15.12
N GLY A 151 0.86 0.86 -15.89
CA GLY A 151 0.38 -0.18 -16.78
C GLY A 151 -0.31 -1.33 -16.03
N LEU A 152 0.29 -1.84 -14.95
CA LEU A 152 -0.33 -2.83 -14.06
C LEU A 152 -1.70 -2.34 -13.56
N LYS A 153 -1.80 -1.08 -13.15
CA LYS A 153 -3.06 -0.47 -12.71
C LYS A 153 -4.08 -0.40 -13.85
N ARG A 154 -3.70 0.07 -15.05
CA ARG A 154 -4.58 0.09 -16.24
C ARG A 154 -5.06 -1.30 -16.63
N CYS A 155 -4.17 -2.28 -16.59
CA CYS A 155 -4.51 -3.68 -16.85
C CYS A 155 -5.37 -4.31 -15.73
N GLY A 156 -5.67 -3.58 -14.64
CA GLY A 156 -6.52 -4.02 -13.55
C GLY A 156 -5.90 -5.11 -12.68
N TYR A 157 -4.60 -5.02 -12.41
CA TYR A 157 -3.93 -5.88 -11.43
C TYR A 157 -4.52 -5.68 -10.05
N ALA A 158 -4.76 -4.42 -9.66
CA ALA A 158 -5.40 -4.04 -8.40
C ALA A 158 -6.54 -3.03 -8.62
N THR A 159 -7.53 -3.06 -7.73
CA THR A 159 -8.64 -2.10 -7.72
C THR A 159 -8.29 -0.77 -7.04
N ASP A 160 -7.32 -0.78 -6.13
CA ASP A 160 -6.84 0.40 -5.42
C ASP A 160 -6.45 1.53 -6.39
N PRO A 161 -7.07 2.72 -6.32
CA PRO A 161 -6.75 3.84 -7.21
C PRO A 161 -5.30 4.33 -7.07
N LEU A 162 -4.68 4.15 -5.90
CA LEU A 162 -3.31 4.56 -5.61
C LEU A 162 -2.27 3.45 -5.83
N TYR A 163 -2.64 2.30 -6.41
CA TYR A 163 -1.76 1.15 -6.54
C TYR A 163 -0.44 1.49 -7.25
N ALA A 164 -0.50 2.18 -8.39
CA ALA A 164 0.69 2.59 -9.13
C ALA A 164 1.59 3.50 -8.28
N GLU A 165 1.01 4.49 -7.62
CA GLU A 165 1.73 5.43 -6.77
C GLU A 165 2.38 4.73 -5.55
N LYS A 166 1.71 3.75 -4.95
CA LYS A 166 2.25 2.94 -3.86
C LYS A 166 3.49 2.16 -4.30
N LEU A 167 3.44 1.53 -5.48
CA LEU A 167 4.61 0.82 -6.04
C LEU A 167 5.76 1.78 -6.35
N ILE A 168 5.49 2.89 -7.03
CA ILE A 168 6.51 3.89 -7.40
C ILE A 168 7.19 4.44 -6.15
N ASN A 169 6.42 4.89 -5.14
CA ASN A 169 7.00 5.42 -3.92
C ASN A 169 7.83 4.38 -3.17
N MET A 170 7.39 3.12 -3.14
CA MET A 170 8.14 2.04 -2.51
C MET A 170 9.47 1.77 -3.25
N ILE A 171 9.44 1.76 -4.58
CA ILE A 171 10.65 1.58 -5.41
C ILE A 171 11.64 2.71 -5.14
N GLU A 172 11.19 3.96 -5.18
CA GLU A 172 12.03 5.14 -4.99
C GLU A 172 12.56 5.25 -3.56
N THR A 173 11.70 5.02 -2.56
CA THR A 173 12.07 5.11 -1.15
C THR A 173 13.12 4.06 -0.77
N TYR A 174 12.94 2.81 -1.20
CA TYR A 174 13.87 1.72 -0.89
C TYR A 174 14.99 1.55 -1.93
N GLY A 175 15.03 2.41 -2.97
CA GLY A 175 16.07 2.38 -4.00
C GLY A 175 16.07 1.10 -4.84
N LEU A 176 14.89 0.49 -5.05
CA LEU A 176 14.77 -0.76 -5.81
C LEU A 176 15.05 -0.58 -7.30
N ASP A 177 14.93 0.63 -7.82
CA ASP A 177 15.28 1.02 -9.19
C ASP A 177 16.76 0.72 -9.52
N LYS A 178 17.63 0.77 -8.52
CA LYS A 178 19.07 0.52 -8.67
C LYS A 178 19.40 -0.97 -8.94
N LEU A 179 18.47 -1.86 -8.60
CA LEU A 179 18.65 -3.31 -8.82
C LEU A 179 18.59 -3.70 -10.29
N VAL A 180 18.07 -2.85 -11.16
CA VAL A 180 17.84 -3.17 -12.58
C VAL A 180 19.13 -3.52 -13.34
N THR A 181 20.27 -2.99 -12.90
CA THR A 181 21.59 -3.23 -13.49
C THR A 181 22.33 -4.43 -12.89
N ASP A 182 21.80 -4.97 -11.78
CA ASP A 182 22.42 -6.10 -11.11
C ASP A 182 22.20 -7.39 -11.90
N LYS A 183 23.23 -8.25 -11.90
CA LYS A 183 23.12 -9.58 -12.48
C LYS A 183 22.65 -10.55 -11.39
N PRO A 184 21.78 -11.52 -11.73
CA PRO A 184 21.39 -12.54 -10.77
C PRO A 184 22.64 -13.35 -10.37
N SER A 185 22.80 -13.58 -9.07
CA SER A 185 23.84 -14.50 -8.58
C SER A 185 23.44 -15.92 -8.93
N ILE A 186 24.27 -16.63 -9.71
CA ILE A 186 24.09 -18.06 -9.98
C ILE A 186 24.62 -18.80 -8.76
N VAL A 187 23.79 -18.94 -7.74
CA VAL A 187 24.10 -19.77 -6.58
C VAL A 187 23.02 -20.84 -6.46
N ASP A 188 23.29 -21.98 -7.11
CA ASP A 188 22.61 -23.25 -6.85
C ASP A 188 23.08 -23.81 -5.49
N LYS A 189 22.70 -23.17 -4.38
CA LYS A 189 22.81 -23.82 -3.05
C LYS A 189 21.65 -23.39 -2.15
N PRO A 190 21.03 -24.32 -1.41
CA PRO A 190 20.12 -23.96 -0.33
C PRO A 190 20.89 -23.10 0.68
N HIS A 191 20.26 -22.02 1.13
CA HIS A 191 20.84 -21.01 2.00
C HIS A 191 21.66 -21.58 3.17
N GLU A 192 22.97 -21.63 3.03
CA GLU A 192 23.88 -21.36 4.15
C GLU A 192 23.94 -19.85 4.30
N GLU A 193 23.83 -19.37 5.53
CA GLU A 193 23.99 -17.96 5.91
C GLU A 193 25.39 -17.47 5.52
N ASN A 194 25.60 -17.23 4.23
CA ASN A 194 26.77 -16.48 3.81
C ASN A 194 26.48 -15.03 4.20
N LYS A 195 27.30 -14.50 5.09
CA LYS A 195 27.55 -13.08 5.32
C LYS A 195 28.04 -12.47 4.00
N SER A 196 27.15 -12.44 2.98
CA SER A 196 27.38 -11.77 1.71
C SER A 196 27.52 -10.29 1.99
N GLU A 197 28.39 -9.63 1.24
CA GLU A 197 28.60 -8.19 1.21
C GLU A 197 27.28 -7.48 1.49
N HIS A 198 27.23 -6.87 2.64
CA HIS A 198 26.06 -6.14 3.12
C HIS A 198 25.72 -5.12 2.06
N TRP A 199 24.65 -5.37 1.30
CA TRP A 199 24.06 -4.33 0.47
C TRP A 199 23.79 -3.16 1.42
N LYS A 200 24.64 -2.12 1.27
CA LYS A 200 24.51 -0.94 2.12
C LYS A 200 23.15 -0.35 1.80
N HIS A 201 22.18 -0.58 2.68
CA HIS A 201 20.86 -0.01 2.55
C HIS A 201 21.00 1.49 2.24
N PRO A 202 20.46 1.99 1.13
CA PRO A 202 20.51 3.41 0.86
C PRO A 202 19.88 4.14 2.04
N VAL A 203 20.42 5.29 2.38
CA VAL A 203 19.76 6.17 3.36
C VAL A 203 18.34 6.37 2.86
N LEU A 204 17.36 5.90 3.64
CA LEU A 204 15.95 5.99 3.29
C LEU A 204 15.61 7.45 3.05
N ARG A 205 15.09 7.77 1.89
CA ARG A 205 14.63 9.11 1.53
C ARG A 205 13.35 9.02 0.75
N HIS A 206 12.29 9.54 1.36
CA HIS A 206 11.03 9.67 0.65
C HIS A 206 11.14 10.71 -0.48
N PRO A 207 10.60 10.43 -1.67
CA PRO A 207 10.43 11.46 -2.69
C PRO A 207 9.46 12.53 -2.17
N VAL A 208 9.97 13.77 -2.07
CA VAL A 208 9.16 14.92 -1.65
C VAL A 208 8.35 15.38 -2.83
N LYS A 209 7.03 15.34 -2.68
CA LYS A 209 6.06 15.84 -3.65
C LYS A 209 5.49 17.18 -3.15
N ARG A 210 4.87 17.95 -4.07
CA ARG A 210 4.23 19.22 -3.72
C ARG A 210 2.79 19.25 -4.21
N ARG A 211 1.87 19.60 -3.31
CA ARG A 211 0.45 19.79 -3.62
C ARG A 211 -0.05 21.04 -2.91
N HIS A 212 -0.82 21.88 -3.60
CA HIS A 212 -1.34 23.15 -3.05
C HIS A 212 -0.24 24.05 -2.41
N GLY A 213 1.00 23.99 -2.95
CA GLY A 213 2.12 24.75 -2.41
C GLY A 213 2.80 24.14 -1.17
N ILE A 214 2.31 22.98 -0.65
CA ILE A 214 2.82 22.32 0.55
C ILE A 214 3.59 21.06 0.16
N ASN A 215 4.72 20.83 0.81
CA ASN A 215 5.49 19.60 0.65
C ASN A 215 4.87 18.45 1.45
N PHE A 216 4.80 17.30 0.84
CA PHE A 216 4.34 16.06 1.45
C PHE A 216 5.12 14.87 0.93
N ILE A 217 5.04 13.77 1.65
CA ILE A 217 5.50 12.45 1.19
C ILE A 217 4.31 11.48 1.19
N MET A 218 4.46 10.38 0.49
CA MET A 218 3.54 9.24 0.65
C MET A 218 4.21 8.17 1.50
N ALA A 219 3.51 7.75 2.54
CA ALA A 219 3.99 6.70 3.42
C ALA A 219 4.19 5.37 2.67
N VAL A 220 5.26 4.66 3.02
CA VAL A 220 5.58 3.33 2.51
C VAL A 220 5.53 2.29 3.63
N LEU A 221 5.59 1.02 3.25
CA LEU A 221 5.61 -0.08 4.21
C LEU A 221 6.82 0.05 5.15
N GLY A 222 6.61 -0.08 6.44
CA GLY A 222 7.66 0.04 7.46
C GLY A 222 7.84 1.44 8.05
N ASP A 223 7.07 2.44 7.60
CA ASP A 223 7.15 3.79 8.14
C ASP A 223 6.57 3.91 9.53
N THR A 224 7.21 4.79 10.32
CA THR A 224 6.65 5.35 11.55
C THR A 224 6.66 6.87 11.46
N TYR A 225 5.73 7.55 12.16
CA TYR A 225 5.77 9.01 12.25
C TYR A 225 7.07 9.53 12.89
N GLN A 226 7.68 8.74 13.80
CA GLN A 226 8.95 9.08 14.43
C GLN A 226 10.10 9.08 13.41
N ASP A 227 10.17 8.06 12.55
CA ASP A 227 11.21 7.95 11.53
C ASP A 227 11.06 9.04 10.47
N ILE A 228 9.81 9.30 10.03
CA ILE A 228 9.52 10.39 9.08
C ILE A 228 9.91 11.74 9.70
N ALA A 229 9.58 11.99 10.96
CA ALA A 229 9.98 13.22 11.64
C ALA A 229 11.50 13.38 11.66
N GLY A 230 12.25 12.30 11.96
CA GLY A 230 13.71 12.30 11.94
C GLY A 230 14.30 12.57 10.56
N GLU A 231 13.71 12.00 9.50
CA GLU A 231 14.16 12.21 8.11
C GLU A 231 14.08 13.70 7.68
N PHE A 232 13.07 14.41 8.17
CA PHE A 232 12.85 15.83 7.82
C PHE A 232 13.31 16.83 8.89
N ASP A 233 14.09 16.37 9.87
CA ASP A 233 14.57 17.20 10.99
C ASP A 233 13.42 17.94 11.72
N LEU A 234 12.32 17.23 11.91
CA LEU A 234 11.14 17.73 12.62
C LEU A 234 11.01 17.07 14.00
N LYS A 235 10.53 17.84 14.98
CA LYS A 235 10.01 17.22 16.20
C LYS A 235 8.76 16.41 15.85
N LEU A 236 8.62 15.20 16.40
CA LEU A 236 7.44 14.35 16.20
C LEU A 236 6.12 15.12 16.43
N SER A 237 6.04 15.89 17.53
CA SER A 237 4.86 16.70 17.84
C SER A 237 4.50 17.70 16.73
N LYS A 238 5.49 18.24 16.03
CA LYS A 238 5.29 19.17 14.93
C LYS A 238 4.80 18.46 13.66
N LEU A 239 5.34 17.26 13.35
CA LEU A 239 4.84 16.45 12.25
C LEU A 239 3.39 16.04 12.50
N LEU A 240 3.05 15.63 13.71
CA LEU A 240 1.68 15.29 14.09
C LEU A 240 0.73 16.50 13.96
N ASP A 241 1.15 17.69 14.41
CA ASP A 241 0.35 18.94 14.25
C ASP A 241 0.11 19.27 12.76
N TYR A 242 1.11 19.10 11.90
CA TYR A 242 0.94 19.33 10.46
C TYR A 242 -0.09 18.40 9.81
N ASN A 243 -0.29 17.21 10.39
CA ASN A 243 -1.20 16.19 9.89
C ASN A 243 -2.51 16.07 10.71
N ASP A 244 -2.74 16.99 11.64
CA ASP A 244 -3.92 17.01 12.54
C ASP A 244 -4.07 15.70 13.34
N LEU A 245 -2.96 15.08 13.75
CA LEU A 245 -2.91 13.86 14.54
C LEU A 245 -2.68 14.17 16.02
N LYS A 246 -3.40 13.49 16.90
CA LYS A 246 -3.28 13.67 18.36
C LYS A 246 -2.05 12.96 18.96
N ASN A 247 -1.68 11.86 18.38
CA ASN A 247 -0.56 11.02 18.83
C ASN A 247 -0.08 10.13 17.67
N ALA A 248 0.99 9.37 17.90
CA ALA A 248 1.59 8.44 16.95
C ALA A 248 1.26 6.96 17.27
N ASN A 249 0.14 6.69 17.95
CA ASN A 249 -0.23 5.34 18.37
C ASN A 249 -0.58 4.42 17.18
N GLN A 250 -1.00 5.01 16.08
CA GLN A 250 -1.21 4.30 14.81
C GLN A 250 -0.04 4.60 13.89
N GLN A 251 0.39 3.61 13.14
CA GLN A 251 1.37 3.80 12.08
C GLN A 251 0.67 4.37 10.84
N PRO A 252 1.39 5.14 9.99
CA PRO A 252 0.84 5.56 8.71
C PRO A 252 0.57 4.33 7.83
N GLU A 253 -0.55 4.35 7.10
CA GLU A 253 -0.84 3.32 6.11
C GLU A 253 -0.08 3.59 4.81
N VAL A 254 0.29 2.53 4.08
CA VAL A 254 0.96 2.66 2.78
C VAL A 254 0.08 3.48 1.82
N GLY A 255 0.63 4.60 1.36
CA GLY A 255 -0.06 5.54 0.47
C GLY A 255 -0.66 6.76 1.19
N ASP A 256 -0.60 6.82 2.52
CA ASP A 256 -1.02 8.02 3.25
C ASP A 256 -0.19 9.23 2.85
N ILE A 257 -0.86 10.36 2.69
CA ILE A 257 -0.23 11.66 2.48
C ILE A 257 0.21 12.20 3.83
N ILE A 258 1.53 12.38 4.00
CA ILE A 258 2.11 12.94 5.22
C ILE A 258 2.72 14.29 4.90
N TYR A 259 2.11 15.36 5.37
CA TYR A 259 2.62 16.70 5.19
C TYR A 259 3.85 16.97 6.08
N VAL A 260 4.93 17.39 5.46
CA VAL A 260 6.18 17.78 6.16
C VAL A 260 6.28 19.30 6.34
N ASN A 261 5.27 20.04 5.91
CA ASN A 261 5.06 21.47 6.15
C ASN A 261 3.62 21.73 6.60
N LYS A 262 3.42 22.89 7.24
CA LYS A 262 2.11 23.28 7.76
C LYS A 262 1.07 23.43 6.66
N LYS A 263 -0.10 22.86 6.85
CA LYS A 263 -1.27 23.01 5.98
C LYS A 263 -1.87 24.44 6.02
N HIS A 264 -2.62 24.79 5.00
CA HIS A 264 -3.29 26.09 4.88
C HIS A 264 -4.55 26.18 5.76
N ASN A 265 -5.10 27.39 5.87
CA ASN A 265 -6.37 27.64 6.60
C ASN A 265 -7.60 27.33 5.73
N GLU A 266 -7.44 27.35 4.40
CA GLU A 266 -8.45 27.11 3.39
C GLU A 266 -7.80 26.57 2.11
N ALA A 267 -8.58 26.00 1.17
CA ALA A 267 -8.06 25.45 -0.06
C ALA A 267 -7.33 26.51 -0.90
N GLN A 268 -6.28 26.07 -1.57
CA GLN A 268 -5.59 26.85 -2.59
C GLN A 268 -6.05 26.39 -3.98
N GLY A 269 -6.13 27.32 -4.95
CA GLY A 269 -6.55 27.04 -6.32
C GLY A 269 -8.07 27.18 -6.51
N GLU A 270 -8.64 26.49 -7.51
CA GLU A 270 -10.00 26.72 -8.02
C GLU A 270 -11.12 25.98 -7.25
N HIS A 271 -10.78 25.07 -6.36
CA HIS A 271 -11.76 24.26 -5.64
C HIS A 271 -12.36 25.03 -4.46
N ASP A 272 -13.63 25.38 -4.54
CA ASP A 272 -14.35 26.08 -3.47
C ASP A 272 -15.14 25.10 -2.58
N GLN A 273 -15.48 23.93 -3.09
CA GLN A 273 -16.24 22.91 -2.40
C GLN A 273 -15.87 21.50 -2.85
N TYR A 274 -16.18 20.52 -2.02
CA TYR A 274 -16.01 19.10 -2.29
C TYR A 274 -17.31 18.36 -1.95
N ARG A 275 -17.72 17.45 -2.83
CA ARG A 275 -18.85 16.55 -2.58
C ARG A 275 -18.34 15.20 -2.10
N VAL A 276 -18.76 14.81 -0.91
CA VAL A 276 -18.43 13.52 -0.29
C VAL A 276 -18.86 12.37 -1.21
N LYS A 277 -17.95 11.45 -1.50
CA LYS A 277 -18.16 10.36 -2.46
C LYS A 277 -18.56 9.05 -1.79
N ASP A 278 -18.19 8.87 -0.52
CA ASP A 278 -18.38 7.65 0.24
C ASP A 278 -18.64 7.97 1.71
N ASP A 279 -19.51 7.18 2.38
CA ASP A 279 -19.83 7.35 3.80
C ASP A 279 -18.63 7.04 4.74
N ALA A 280 -17.57 6.43 4.23
CA ALA A 280 -16.32 6.22 4.95
C ALA A 280 -15.39 7.45 4.95
N GLU A 281 -15.65 8.47 4.11
CA GLU A 281 -14.85 9.69 4.11
C GLU A 281 -15.11 10.50 5.38
N THR A 282 -14.05 11.08 5.93
CA THR A 282 -14.11 11.94 7.10
C THR A 282 -13.63 13.36 6.75
N LEU A 283 -13.94 14.32 7.61
CA LEU A 283 -13.43 15.68 7.47
C LEU A 283 -11.87 15.69 7.48
N TRP A 284 -11.25 14.75 8.21
CA TRP A 284 -9.81 14.57 8.21
C TRP A 284 -9.29 14.14 6.82
N HIS A 285 -9.92 13.15 6.17
CA HIS A 285 -9.55 12.73 4.81
C HIS A 285 -9.61 13.91 3.82
N ILE A 286 -10.67 14.72 3.89
CA ILE A 286 -10.84 15.91 3.05
C ILE A 286 -9.75 16.94 3.37
N SER A 287 -9.43 17.14 4.66
CA SER A 287 -8.36 18.05 5.10
C SER A 287 -7.00 17.64 4.53
N GLN A 288 -6.70 16.34 4.51
CA GLN A 288 -5.48 15.80 3.92
C GLN A 288 -5.48 15.97 2.38
N MET A 289 -6.60 15.70 1.74
CA MET A 289 -6.73 15.80 0.28
C MET A 289 -6.46 17.21 -0.24
N PHE A 290 -6.95 18.25 0.47
CA PHE A 290 -6.86 19.65 0.03
C PHE A 290 -5.79 20.46 0.76
N GLY A 291 -5.01 19.85 1.65
CA GLY A 291 -3.97 20.54 2.41
C GLY A 291 -4.50 21.63 3.34
N ILE A 292 -5.68 21.42 3.91
CA ILE A 292 -6.34 22.37 4.83
C ILE A 292 -6.21 21.82 6.25
N ARG A 293 -5.93 22.67 7.26
CA ARG A 293 -5.95 22.23 8.65
C ARG A 293 -7.36 21.80 9.05
N LEU A 294 -7.49 20.64 9.67
CA LEU A 294 -8.78 20.04 10.04
C LEU A 294 -9.65 21.02 10.86
N LYS A 295 -9.06 21.72 11.82
CA LYS A 295 -9.76 22.72 12.65
C LYS A 295 -10.34 23.88 11.84
N ASP A 296 -9.65 24.31 10.78
CA ASP A 296 -10.12 25.42 9.95
C ASP A 296 -11.17 24.93 8.96
N LEU A 297 -11.03 23.73 8.39
CA LEU A 297 -12.05 23.11 7.55
C LEU A 297 -13.36 22.89 8.34
N ALA A 298 -13.24 22.38 9.57
CA ALA A 298 -14.38 22.20 10.47
C ALA A 298 -15.10 23.55 10.74
N LYS A 299 -14.31 24.60 11.02
CA LYS A 299 -14.85 25.96 11.26
C LYS A 299 -15.55 26.55 10.04
N ILE A 300 -14.98 26.38 8.82
CA ILE A 300 -15.59 26.86 7.56
C ILE A 300 -16.99 26.24 7.36
N ASN A 301 -17.17 24.99 7.81
CA ASN A 301 -18.43 24.25 7.64
C ASN A 301 -19.34 24.25 8.86
N ASN A 302 -18.99 24.93 9.94
CA ASN A 302 -19.72 24.89 11.23
C ASN A 302 -19.89 23.45 11.76
N LEU A 303 -18.88 22.59 11.55
CA LEU A 303 -18.87 21.21 11.97
C LEU A 303 -17.86 20.99 13.11
N LYS A 304 -18.02 19.90 13.84
CA LYS A 304 -16.95 19.37 14.70
C LYS A 304 -15.93 18.61 13.84
N PRO A 305 -14.64 18.53 14.24
CA PRO A 305 -13.61 17.77 13.48
C PRO A 305 -13.95 16.30 13.26
N ASP A 306 -14.71 15.70 14.15
CA ASP A 306 -15.15 14.30 14.17
C ASP A 306 -16.61 14.12 13.71
N ALA A 307 -17.22 15.14 13.12
CA ALA A 307 -18.60 15.06 12.62
C ALA A 307 -18.70 13.96 11.54
N PRO A 308 -19.72 13.09 11.62
CA PRO A 308 -19.98 12.12 10.56
C PRO A 308 -20.36 12.84 9.26
N LEU A 309 -19.87 12.32 8.13
CA LEU A 309 -20.22 12.78 6.80
C LEU A 309 -20.98 11.68 6.07
N HIS A 310 -21.85 12.08 5.17
CA HIS A 310 -22.62 11.16 4.32
C HIS A 310 -22.34 11.43 2.85
N LYS A 311 -22.39 10.38 2.05
CA LYS A 311 -22.26 10.49 0.60
C LYS A 311 -23.24 11.54 0.04
N GLY A 312 -22.69 12.49 -0.70
CA GLY A 312 -23.46 13.60 -1.27
C GLY A 312 -23.36 14.91 -0.48
N ASP A 313 -22.89 14.88 0.77
CA ASP A 313 -22.64 16.08 1.55
C ASP A 313 -21.70 17.04 0.79
N VAL A 314 -21.92 18.32 0.93
CA VAL A 314 -21.09 19.36 0.30
C VAL A 314 -20.27 20.06 1.37
N ILE A 315 -18.98 19.90 1.30
CA ILE A 315 -18.01 20.51 2.22
C ILE A 315 -17.38 21.71 1.53
N LYS A 316 -17.57 22.90 2.12
CA LYS A 316 -16.91 24.15 1.70
C LYS A 316 -15.42 24.05 2.04
N LEU A 317 -14.58 24.42 1.10
CA LEU A 317 -13.11 24.39 1.22
C LEU A 317 -12.52 25.78 1.45
N LYS A 318 -13.29 26.84 1.22
CA LYS A 318 -12.95 28.25 1.42
C LYS A 318 -14.05 28.99 2.20
N ARG A 319 -13.70 30.13 2.75
CA ARG A 319 -14.62 31.04 3.45
C ARG A 319 -15.53 31.79 2.49
#